data_a3606cbc45054c72e230d6f8575c1d98
#
_entry.id   a3606cbc45054c72e230d6f8575c1d98
#
_cell.length_a   1.000
_cell.length_b   1.000
_cell.length_c   1.000
_cell.angle_alpha   90.00
_cell.angle_beta   90.00
_cell.angle_gamma   90.00
#
_symmetry.space_group_name_H-M   'P 1'
#
loop_
_entity.id
_entity.type
_entity.pdbx_description
1 polymer ?
#
loop_
_entity_poly.entity_id
_entity_poly.type
_entity_poly.pdbx_seq_one_letter_code
_entity_poly.pdbx_strand_id
1 'polypeptide(L)'
;KAVVTDYRDAIQFLWDQTVRGLNKGLSADELTQFVQLPERFNRTYFTQQFYGLVEHHVRQIQTGLIGWFDGVESSLFPMPPLERANRLIAGFGGRDAVRQQSIDALAANDVRWALELATWLVRSQPGPHGRADGGTSEERAQLAAVLRTISERTTSANIRNWCATRALELEGKLEFARMRGHSFRAPDVAAAPESSIKVLRVLLDPELAEHVDHEFSVDFGGHHRVGLHIRRGVAVPTSGDGAQSEWCISPHDWGQVLAGKSSVDEAFAAGKITIARGNWSEARTALACFDHPSLSR
;
A
#
# COMPACT_ATOMS: atom_id res chain seq x y z
N LYS A 1 10.20 -33.10 20.49
CA LYS A 1 11.54 -32.46 20.57
C LYS A 1 12.16 -32.33 19.18
N ALA A 2 12.26 -33.41 18.37
CA ALA A 2 12.87 -33.38 17.03
C ALA A 2 12.20 -32.32 16.09
N VAL A 3 10.89 -32.26 16.01
CA VAL A 3 10.14 -31.30 15.17
C VAL A 3 10.48 -29.84 15.48
N VAL A 4 10.54 -29.48 16.77
CA VAL A 4 10.91 -28.12 17.20
C VAL A 4 12.37 -27.81 16.85
N THR A 5 13.24 -28.81 16.95
CA THR A 5 14.65 -28.68 16.55
C THR A 5 14.76 -28.45 15.05
N ASP A 6 14.08 -29.24 14.21
CA ASP A 6 14.10 -29.06 12.75
C ASP A 6 13.57 -27.68 12.33
N TYR A 7 12.50 -27.19 12.98
CA TYR A 7 11.93 -25.87 12.70
C TYR A 7 12.91 -24.75 13.07
N ARG A 8 13.52 -24.82 14.27
CA ARG A 8 14.56 -23.87 14.70
C ARG A 8 15.75 -23.87 13.73
N ASP A 9 16.23 -25.04 13.36
CA ASP A 9 17.39 -25.19 12.49
C ASP A 9 17.13 -24.67 11.08
N ALA A 10 15.90 -24.81 10.56
CA ALA A 10 15.52 -24.23 9.29
C ALA A 10 15.52 -22.69 9.33
N ILE A 11 15.00 -22.09 10.40
CA ILE A 11 15.03 -20.62 10.60
C ILE A 11 16.49 -20.14 10.71
N GLN A 12 17.29 -20.81 11.53
CA GLN A 12 18.70 -20.48 11.68
C GLN A 12 19.46 -20.62 10.36
N PHE A 13 19.21 -21.67 9.59
CA PHE A 13 19.81 -21.86 8.28
C PHE A 13 19.50 -20.66 7.34
N LEU A 14 18.25 -20.21 7.29
CA LEU A 14 17.86 -19.07 6.46
C LEU A 14 18.62 -17.81 6.87
N TRP A 15 18.69 -17.54 8.16
CA TRP A 15 19.43 -16.39 8.69
C TRP A 15 20.91 -16.49 8.37
N ASP A 16 21.55 -17.58 8.76
CA ASP A 16 23.01 -17.76 8.63
C ASP A 16 23.46 -17.73 7.17
N GLN A 17 22.71 -18.37 6.26
CA GLN A 17 23.07 -18.38 4.85
C GLN A 17 22.80 -17.04 4.19
N THR A 18 21.79 -16.29 4.62
CA THR A 18 21.55 -14.92 4.14
C THR A 18 22.72 -14.03 4.57
N VAL A 19 23.11 -14.04 5.85
CA VAL A 19 24.27 -13.28 6.35
C VAL A 19 25.54 -13.67 5.63
N ARG A 20 25.75 -14.98 5.40
CA ARG A 20 26.91 -15.47 4.65
C ARG A 20 26.95 -14.95 3.22
N GLY A 21 25.80 -14.87 2.55
CA GLY A 21 25.69 -14.30 1.20
C GLY A 21 25.94 -12.78 1.19
N LEU A 22 25.39 -12.05 2.17
CA LEU A 22 25.65 -10.62 2.36
C LEU A 22 27.15 -10.33 2.54
N ASN A 23 27.83 -11.12 3.35
CA ASN A 23 29.28 -11.01 3.55
C ASN A 23 30.12 -11.31 2.28
N LYS A 24 29.49 -11.93 1.27
CA LYS A 24 30.07 -12.10 -0.07
C LYS A 24 29.75 -10.96 -1.03
N GLY A 25 28.96 -9.98 -0.60
CA GLY A 25 28.54 -8.84 -1.43
C GLY A 25 27.38 -9.17 -2.37
N LEU A 26 26.61 -10.24 -2.13
CA LEU A 26 25.47 -10.58 -2.97
C LEU A 26 24.33 -9.59 -2.75
N SER A 27 23.71 -9.14 -3.87
CA SER A 27 22.49 -8.34 -3.88
C SER A 27 21.28 -9.11 -3.36
N ALA A 28 20.18 -8.41 -3.08
CA ALA A 28 18.96 -9.03 -2.62
C ALA A 28 18.42 -10.10 -3.59
N ASP A 29 18.51 -9.86 -4.90
CA ASP A 29 18.07 -10.79 -5.92
C ASP A 29 18.97 -12.03 -6.01
N GLU A 30 20.29 -11.84 -5.99
CA GLU A 30 21.26 -12.94 -5.99
C GLU A 30 21.14 -13.82 -4.74
N LEU A 31 20.85 -13.22 -3.58
CA LEU A 31 20.60 -13.95 -2.34
C LEU A 31 19.42 -14.91 -2.45
N THR A 32 18.37 -14.57 -3.20
CA THR A 32 17.21 -15.45 -3.40
C THR A 32 17.55 -16.74 -4.13
N GLN A 33 18.58 -16.71 -4.98
CA GLN A 33 19.11 -17.89 -5.67
C GLN A 33 20.19 -18.62 -4.86
N PHE A 34 20.97 -17.87 -4.09
CA PHE A 34 22.03 -18.42 -3.28
C PHE A 34 21.53 -19.22 -2.08
N VAL A 35 20.44 -18.79 -1.43
CA VAL A 35 19.89 -19.45 -0.24
C VAL A 35 18.81 -20.44 -0.65
N GLN A 36 19.16 -21.72 -0.62
CA GLN A 36 18.24 -22.82 -0.88
C GLN A 36 18.14 -23.71 0.35
N LEU A 37 16.93 -24.01 0.83
CA LEU A 37 16.74 -24.93 1.94
C LEU A 37 17.22 -26.33 1.56
N PRO A 38 18.04 -26.97 2.40
CA PRO A 38 18.38 -28.38 2.26
C PRO A 38 17.13 -29.26 2.18
N GLU A 39 17.19 -30.31 1.36
CA GLU A 39 16.04 -31.19 1.10
C GLU A 39 15.43 -31.78 2.38
N ARG A 40 16.25 -32.02 3.41
CA ARG A 40 15.77 -32.49 4.71
C ARG A 40 14.66 -31.60 5.31
N PHE A 41 14.76 -30.28 5.13
CA PHE A 41 13.74 -29.33 5.61
C PHE A 41 12.51 -29.31 4.72
N ASN A 42 12.63 -29.67 3.45
CA ASN A 42 11.49 -29.79 2.54
C ASN A 42 10.63 -31.03 2.81
N ARG A 43 11.13 -32.01 3.56
CA ARG A 43 10.41 -33.24 3.92
C ARG A 43 9.59 -33.15 5.21
N THR A 44 9.84 -32.14 6.03
CA THR A 44 9.18 -31.98 7.32
C THR A 44 8.00 -31.04 7.17
N TYR A 45 6.82 -31.43 7.65
CA TYR A 45 5.59 -30.62 7.52
C TYR A 45 5.77 -29.18 8.05
N PHE A 46 6.39 -29.01 9.22
CA PHE A 46 6.55 -27.70 9.87
C PHE A 46 7.58 -26.78 9.22
N THR A 47 8.42 -27.28 8.34
CA THR A 47 9.41 -26.49 7.60
C THR A 47 9.03 -26.26 6.14
N GLN A 48 7.83 -26.73 5.74
CA GLN A 48 7.26 -26.46 4.42
C GLN A 48 6.88 -24.99 4.26
N GLN A 49 6.97 -24.50 3.04
CA GLN A 49 6.73 -23.10 2.69
C GLN A 49 5.23 -22.81 2.50
N PHE A 50 4.40 -23.11 3.51
CA PHE A 50 2.94 -22.93 3.42
C PHE A 50 2.46 -21.50 3.63
N TYR A 51 3.24 -20.68 4.33
CA TYR A 51 2.88 -19.29 4.65
C TYR A 51 3.78 -18.29 3.94
N GLY A 52 5.09 -18.37 4.13
CA GLY A 52 6.09 -17.58 3.45
C GLY A 52 6.96 -18.43 2.50
N LEU A 53 7.75 -17.77 1.69
CA LEU A 53 8.75 -18.40 0.81
C LEU A 53 10.15 -18.00 1.25
N VAL A 54 11.11 -18.89 1.05
CA VAL A 54 12.54 -18.63 1.31
C VAL A 54 13.01 -17.34 0.64
N GLU A 55 12.67 -17.15 -0.63
CA GLU A 55 13.02 -15.94 -1.40
C GLU A 55 12.56 -14.65 -0.71
N HIS A 56 11.37 -14.64 -0.11
CA HIS A 56 10.82 -13.46 0.56
C HIS A 56 11.44 -13.27 1.95
N HIS A 57 11.71 -14.35 2.68
CA HIS A 57 12.41 -14.28 3.97
C HIS A 57 13.81 -13.75 3.82
N VAL A 58 14.55 -14.20 2.80
CA VAL A 58 15.92 -13.72 2.49
C VAL A 58 15.91 -12.21 2.23
N ARG A 59 14.99 -11.70 1.42
CA ARG A 59 14.84 -10.25 1.17
C ARG A 59 14.49 -9.49 2.46
N GLN A 60 13.61 -10.05 3.29
CA GLN A 60 13.24 -9.43 4.56
C GLN A 60 14.41 -9.36 5.52
N ILE A 61 15.23 -10.43 5.61
CA ILE A 61 16.44 -10.45 6.44
C ILE A 61 17.46 -9.42 5.94
N GLN A 62 17.70 -9.37 4.62
CA GLN A 62 18.58 -8.38 4.02
C GLN A 62 18.13 -6.95 4.36
N THR A 63 16.85 -6.63 4.13
CA THR A 63 16.30 -5.31 4.44
C THR A 63 16.40 -4.98 5.93
N GLY A 64 16.17 -5.95 6.80
CA GLY A 64 16.29 -5.78 8.25
C GLY A 64 17.70 -5.51 8.74
N LEU A 65 18.71 -6.06 8.06
CA LEU A 65 20.12 -5.94 8.43
C LEU A 65 20.82 -4.71 7.85
N ILE A 66 20.58 -4.41 6.57
CA ILE A 66 21.31 -3.35 5.84
C ILE A 66 20.41 -2.24 5.27
N GLY A 67 19.09 -2.34 5.46
CA GLY A 67 18.14 -1.31 5.05
C GLY A 67 17.61 -1.49 3.63
N TRP A 68 17.17 -0.38 3.03
CA TRP A 68 16.39 -0.37 1.79
C TRP A 68 17.21 -0.70 0.53
N PHE A 69 18.51 -0.41 0.53
CA PHE A 69 19.34 -0.56 -0.65
C PHE A 69 19.65 -2.04 -0.90
N ASP A 70 19.30 -2.52 -2.08
CA ASP A 70 19.41 -3.93 -2.48
C ASP A 70 20.79 -4.31 -3.06
N GLY A 71 21.70 -3.33 -3.22
CA GLY A 71 23.03 -3.55 -3.80
C GLY A 71 23.08 -3.37 -5.32
N VAL A 72 21.97 -3.00 -5.98
CA VAL A 72 21.89 -2.78 -7.42
C VAL A 72 21.93 -1.29 -7.73
N GLU A 73 22.88 -0.83 -8.54
CA GLU A 73 23.13 0.59 -8.81
C GLU A 73 21.90 1.32 -9.36
N SER A 74 21.10 0.66 -10.20
CA SER A 74 19.89 1.25 -10.76
C SER A 74 18.79 1.51 -9.74
N SER A 75 18.86 0.86 -8.57
CA SER A 75 17.94 1.09 -7.45
C SER A 75 18.25 2.36 -6.66
N LEU A 76 19.42 2.97 -6.84
CA LEU A 76 19.76 4.26 -6.20
C LEU A 76 18.88 5.39 -6.74
N PHE A 77 18.65 5.42 -8.04
CA PHE A 77 17.82 6.41 -8.71
C PHE A 77 16.88 5.71 -9.71
N PRO A 78 15.86 5.01 -9.23
CA PRO A 78 14.98 4.23 -10.09
C PRO A 78 14.21 5.15 -11.03
N MET A 79 14.17 4.78 -12.30
CA MET A 79 13.33 5.47 -13.29
C MET A 79 11.85 5.37 -12.87
N PRO A 80 11.03 6.41 -13.09
CA PRO A 80 9.60 6.34 -12.86
C PRO A 80 8.99 5.09 -13.51
N PRO A 81 8.15 4.32 -12.79
CA PRO A 81 7.70 3.00 -13.24
C PRO A 81 7.05 3.01 -14.63
N LEU A 82 6.24 4.02 -14.94
CA LEU A 82 5.56 4.16 -16.24
C LEU A 82 6.58 4.40 -17.36
N GLU A 83 7.56 5.28 -17.14
CA GLU A 83 8.59 5.57 -18.13
C GLU A 83 9.51 4.36 -18.35
N ARG A 84 9.93 3.70 -17.27
CA ARG A 84 10.73 2.47 -17.33
C ARG A 84 10.05 1.40 -18.18
N ALA A 85 8.77 1.14 -17.92
CA ALA A 85 8.00 0.14 -18.65
C ALA A 85 7.90 0.48 -20.14
N ASN A 86 7.63 1.74 -20.48
CA ASN A 86 7.56 2.16 -21.89
C ASN A 86 8.91 1.99 -22.63
N ARG A 87 10.03 2.34 -21.98
CA ARG A 87 11.36 2.15 -22.59
C ARG A 87 11.71 0.67 -22.79
N LEU A 88 11.38 -0.19 -21.82
CA LEU A 88 11.58 -1.63 -21.92
C LEU A 88 10.74 -2.21 -23.08
N ILE A 89 9.46 -1.86 -23.15
CA ILE A 89 8.57 -2.29 -24.25
C ILE A 89 9.12 -1.85 -25.60
N ALA A 90 9.58 -0.61 -25.73
CA ALA A 90 10.17 -0.13 -26.99
C ALA A 90 11.44 -0.90 -27.37
N GLY A 91 12.31 -1.19 -26.39
CA GLY A 91 13.53 -1.95 -26.59
C GLY A 91 13.31 -3.42 -26.96
N PHE A 92 12.17 -4.00 -26.54
CA PHE A 92 11.78 -5.39 -26.82
C PHE A 92 10.87 -5.56 -28.06
N GLY A 93 10.79 -4.56 -28.92
CA GLY A 93 10.08 -4.65 -30.21
C GLY A 93 8.62 -4.15 -30.16
N GLY A 94 8.24 -3.45 -29.09
CA GLY A 94 6.92 -2.87 -28.96
C GLY A 94 5.91 -3.75 -28.21
N ARG A 95 4.71 -3.20 -27.98
CA ARG A 95 3.68 -3.82 -27.12
C ARG A 95 3.26 -5.23 -27.58
N ASP A 96 2.98 -5.39 -28.88
CA ASP A 96 2.53 -6.66 -29.40
C ASP A 96 3.61 -7.75 -29.30
N ALA A 97 4.87 -7.38 -29.56
CA ALA A 97 6.00 -8.29 -29.42
C ALA A 97 6.20 -8.71 -27.94
N VAL A 98 6.15 -7.78 -27.00
CA VAL A 98 6.27 -8.08 -25.56
C VAL A 98 5.10 -8.94 -25.08
N ARG A 99 3.88 -8.67 -25.54
CA ARG A 99 2.70 -9.48 -25.20
C ARG A 99 2.85 -10.91 -25.71
N GLN A 100 3.26 -11.07 -26.98
CA GLN A 100 3.47 -12.40 -27.54
C GLN A 100 4.59 -13.16 -26.79
N GLN A 101 5.73 -12.50 -26.52
CA GLN A 101 6.81 -13.10 -25.73
C GLN A 101 6.34 -13.54 -24.33
N SER A 102 5.45 -12.76 -23.67
CA SER A 102 4.88 -13.17 -22.38
C SER A 102 4.01 -14.43 -22.50
N ILE A 103 3.22 -14.53 -23.57
CA ILE A 103 2.39 -15.71 -23.86
C ILE A 103 3.28 -16.93 -24.09
N ASP A 104 4.30 -16.79 -24.93
CA ASP A 104 5.23 -17.86 -25.28
C ASP A 104 6.04 -18.33 -24.04
N ALA A 105 6.50 -17.39 -23.22
CA ALA A 105 7.19 -17.70 -21.96
C ALA A 105 6.29 -18.49 -21.01
N LEU A 106 5.02 -18.10 -20.88
CA LEU A 106 4.05 -18.81 -20.04
C LEU A 106 3.81 -20.24 -20.57
N ALA A 107 3.65 -20.38 -21.87
CA ALA A 107 3.49 -21.68 -22.53
C ALA A 107 4.74 -22.57 -22.38
N ALA A 108 5.93 -21.98 -22.40
CA ALA A 108 7.21 -22.66 -22.16
C ALA A 108 7.47 -22.93 -20.65
N ASN A 109 6.53 -22.61 -19.77
CA ASN A 109 6.68 -22.74 -18.31
C ASN A 109 7.72 -21.80 -17.68
N ASP A 110 8.17 -20.77 -18.38
CA ASP A 110 9.01 -19.70 -17.84
C ASP A 110 8.12 -18.61 -17.21
N VAL A 111 7.55 -18.95 -16.07
CA VAL A 111 6.55 -18.11 -15.38
C VAL A 111 7.17 -16.79 -14.87
N ARG A 112 8.46 -16.79 -14.51
CA ARG A 112 9.15 -15.59 -14.01
C ARG A 112 9.30 -14.55 -15.13
N TRP A 113 9.73 -15.00 -16.30
CA TRP A 113 9.87 -14.12 -17.46
C TRP A 113 8.50 -13.65 -17.98
N ALA A 114 7.52 -14.56 -18.05
CA ALA A 114 6.14 -14.18 -18.38
C ALA A 114 5.58 -13.11 -17.47
N LEU A 115 5.84 -13.20 -16.15
CA LEU A 115 5.41 -12.22 -15.14
C LEU A 115 6.09 -10.86 -15.37
N GLU A 116 7.38 -10.85 -15.63
CA GLU A 116 8.16 -9.64 -15.89
C GLU A 116 7.58 -8.88 -17.10
N LEU A 117 7.43 -9.55 -18.25
CA LEU A 117 6.92 -8.98 -19.48
C LEU A 117 5.48 -8.47 -19.36
N ALA A 118 4.58 -9.28 -18.78
CA ALA A 118 3.18 -8.87 -18.57
C ALA A 118 3.06 -7.69 -17.59
N THR A 119 3.96 -7.62 -16.62
CA THR A 119 4.01 -6.49 -15.68
C THR A 119 4.38 -5.19 -16.39
N TRP A 120 5.33 -5.20 -17.33
CA TRP A 120 5.68 -3.99 -18.09
C TRP A 120 4.48 -3.46 -18.87
N LEU A 121 3.72 -4.33 -19.54
CA LEU A 121 2.54 -3.94 -20.32
C LEU A 121 1.51 -3.20 -19.47
N VAL A 122 1.17 -3.73 -18.31
CA VAL A 122 0.19 -3.11 -17.41
C VAL A 122 0.74 -1.82 -16.78
N ARG A 123 2.04 -1.78 -16.44
CA ARG A 123 2.68 -0.60 -15.81
C ARG A 123 3.04 0.51 -16.78
N SER A 124 2.92 0.31 -18.08
CA SER A 124 3.25 1.30 -19.11
C SER A 124 2.14 2.31 -19.38
N GLN A 125 1.01 2.20 -18.71
CA GLN A 125 -0.12 3.12 -18.83
C GLN A 125 -0.59 3.56 -17.44
N PRO A 126 -1.08 4.82 -17.29
CA PRO A 126 -1.65 5.26 -16.04
C PRO A 126 -2.93 4.48 -15.72
N GLY A 127 -3.06 4.13 -14.48
CA GLY A 127 -4.25 3.53 -13.89
C GLY A 127 -4.92 4.47 -12.90
N PRO A 128 -5.85 3.97 -12.09
CA PRO A 128 -6.52 4.75 -11.06
C PRO A 128 -5.52 5.38 -10.07
N HIS A 129 -5.84 6.59 -9.60
CA HIS A 129 -5.04 7.34 -8.62
C HIS A 129 -3.58 7.60 -9.04
N GLY A 130 -3.33 7.80 -10.34
CA GLY A 130 -1.98 8.10 -10.86
C GLY A 130 -1.00 6.92 -10.81
N ARG A 131 -1.45 5.73 -10.43
CA ARG A 131 -0.59 4.54 -10.42
C ARG A 131 -0.23 4.11 -11.85
N ALA A 132 0.97 3.63 -12.05
CA ALA A 132 1.36 2.92 -13.28
C ALA A 132 0.68 1.52 -13.26
N ASP A 133 -0.58 1.45 -13.61
CA ASP A 133 -1.44 0.25 -13.44
C ASP A 133 -2.62 0.23 -14.43
N GLY A 134 -2.39 0.67 -15.66
CA GLY A 134 -3.36 0.64 -16.75
C GLY A 134 -3.31 -0.64 -17.57
N GLY A 135 -2.94 -0.52 -18.83
CA GLY A 135 -2.90 -1.62 -19.79
C GLY A 135 -4.24 -1.85 -20.49
N THR A 136 -4.18 -2.48 -21.68
CA THR A 136 -5.39 -2.91 -22.41
C THR A 136 -6.06 -4.11 -21.73
N SER A 137 -7.28 -4.44 -22.15
CA SER A 137 -7.99 -5.63 -21.64
C SER A 137 -7.18 -6.91 -21.83
N GLU A 138 -6.52 -7.06 -22.98
CA GLU A 138 -5.71 -8.24 -23.32
C GLU A 138 -4.45 -8.32 -22.48
N GLU A 139 -3.80 -7.18 -22.23
CA GLU A 139 -2.59 -7.11 -21.40
C GLU A 139 -2.90 -7.41 -19.95
N ARG A 140 -4.00 -6.88 -19.44
CA ARG A 140 -4.51 -7.17 -18.09
C ARG A 140 -4.90 -8.65 -17.96
N ALA A 141 -5.55 -9.21 -18.98
CA ALA A 141 -5.89 -10.64 -19.02
C ALA A 141 -4.64 -11.51 -19.04
N GLN A 142 -3.60 -11.14 -19.80
CA GLN A 142 -2.33 -11.87 -19.81
C GLN A 142 -1.64 -11.85 -18.44
N LEU A 143 -1.54 -10.70 -17.79
CA LEU A 143 -0.98 -10.63 -16.43
C LEU A 143 -1.82 -11.45 -15.42
N ALA A 144 -3.15 -11.40 -15.55
CA ALA A 144 -4.04 -12.20 -14.71
C ALA A 144 -3.81 -13.71 -14.91
N ALA A 145 -3.61 -14.18 -16.16
CA ALA A 145 -3.32 -15.58 -16.46
C ALA A 145 -2.00 -16.04 -15.83
N VAL A 146 -0.94 -15.22 -15.93
CA VAL A 146 0.35 -15.52 -15.28
C VAL A 146 0.19 -15.60 -13.76
N LEU A 147 -0.51 -14.64 -13.14
CA LEU A 147 -0.73 -14.63 -11.70
C LEU A 147 -1.58 -15.82 -11.22
N ARG A 148 -2.57 -16.27 -12.01
CA ARG A 148 -3.32 -17.49 -11.72
C ARG A 148 -2.41 -18.72 -11.75
N THR A 149 -1.56 -18.83 -12.75
CA THR A 149 -0.57 -19.90 -12.82
C THR A 149 0.33 -19.95 -11.59
N ILE A 150 0.80 -18.79 -11.10
CA ILE A 150 1.57 -18.71 -9.86
C ILE A 150 0.72 -19.13 -8.65
N SER A 151 -0.52 -18.63 -8.57
CA SER A 151 -1.46 -18.94 -7.49
C SER A 151 -1.75 -20.44 -7.37
N GLU A 152 -1.87 -21.14 -8.49
CA GLU A 152 -2.14 -22.58 -8.54
C GLU A 152 -0.93 -23.44 -8.18
N ARG A 153 0.27 -22.94 -8.42
CA ARG A 153 1.52 -23.71 -8.24
C ARG A 153 2.19 -23.49 -6.90
N THR A 154 1.98 -22.35 -6.27
CA THR A 154 2.64 -22.04 -5.00
C THR A 154 1.95 -22.72 -3.81
N THR A 155 2.75 -23.26 -2.90
CA THR A 155 2.27 -23.75 -1.60
C THR A 155 1.98 -22.62 -0.62
N SER A 156 2.61 -21.45 -0.82
CA SER A 156 2.51 -20.29 0.08
C SER A 156 1.11 -19.66 0.02
N ALA A 157 0.38 -19.68 1.11
CA ALA A 157 -0.95 -19.07 1.23
C ALA A 157 -0.93 -17.56 0.95
N ASN A 158 0.10 -16.85 1.40
CA ASN A 158 0.22 -15.41 1.18
C ASN A 158 0.36 -15.07 -0.30
N ILE A 159 1.27 -15.76 -0.99
CA ILE A 159 1.53 -15.50 -2.42
C ILE A 159 0.32 -15.93 -3.24
N ARG A 160 -0.24 -17.11 -2.96
CA ARG A 160 -1.44 -17.60 -3.64
C ARG A 160 -2.57 -16.59 -3.55
N ASN A 161 -2.88 -16.14 -2.35
CA ASN A 161 -4.00 -15.22 -2.13
C ASN A 161 -3.74 -13.85 -2.76
N TRP A 162 -2.50 -13.33 -2.67
CA TRP A 162 -2.13 -12.08 -3.31
C TRP A 162 -2.28 -12.17 -4.84
N CYS A 163 -1.75 -13.22 -5.45
CA CYS A 163 -1.84 -13.44 -6.91
C CYS A 163 -3.29 -13.61 -7.37
N ALA A 164 -4.09 -14.40 -6.65
CA ALA A 164 -5.50 -14.62 -6.96
C ALA A 164 -6.30 -13.30 -6.85
N THR A 165 -6.10 -12.53 -5.79
CA THR A 165 -6.76 -11.22 -5.58
C THR A 165 -6.39 -10.25 -6.69
N ARG A 166 -5.10 -10.16 -7.03
CA ARG A 166 -4.63 -9.28 -8.10
C ARG A 166 -5.18 -9.68 -9.46
N ALA A 167 -5.27 -10.97 -9.75
CA ALA A 167 -5.89 -11.46 -10.99
C ALA A 167 -7.36 -11.04 -11.08
N LEU A 168 -8.13 -11.16 -10.00
CA LEU A 168 -9.53 -10.71 -9.95
C LEU A 168 -9.67 -9.20 -10.18
N GLU A 169 -8.76 -8.39 -9.63
CA GLU A 169 -8.71 -6.95 -9.85
C GLU A 169 -8.43 -6.61 -11.33
N LEU A 170 -7.43 -7.27 -11.95
CA LEU A 170 -7.09 -7.11 -13.35
C LEU A 170 -8.25 -7.50 -14.29
N GLU A 171 -9.02 -8.51 -13.93
CA GLU A 171 -10.21 -8.97 -14.64
C GLU A 171 -11.44 -8.07 -14.41
N GLY A 172 -11.34 -7.04 -13.57
CA GLY A 172 -12.48 -6.17 -13.23
C GLY A 172 -13.53 -6.81 -12.33
N LYS A 173 -13.23 -7.97 -11.72
CA LYS A 173 -14.13 -8.70 -10.81
C LYS A 173 -14.04 -8.24 -9.37
N LEU A 174 -13.04 -7.41 -9.04
CA LEU A 174 -12.79 -6.88 -7.71
C LEU A 174 -12.37 -5.42 -7.79
N GLU A 175 -13.06 -4.54 -7.11
CA GLU A 175 -12.66 -3.15 -6.91
C GLU A 175 -11.81 -3.01 -5.63
N PHE A 176 -10.52 -3.24 -5.77
CA PHE A 176 -9.61 -3.19 -4.63
C PHE A 176 -9.45 -1.77 -4.05
N ALA A 177 -9.70 -0.72 -4.84
CA ALA A 177 -9.71 0.66 -4.37
C ALA A 177 -10.71 0.89 -3.23
N ARG A 178 -11.85 0.22 -3.26
CA ARG A 178 -12.84 0.24 -2.16
C ARG A 178 -12.36 -0.45 -0.89
N MET A 179 -11.39 -1.37 -1.00
CA MET A 179 -10.87 -2.13 0.13
C MET A 179 -9.60 -1.49 0.74
N ARG A 180 -8.91 -0.65 -0.02
CA ARG A 180 -7.66 0.02 0.42
C ARG A 180 -7.89 1.39 1.06
N GLY A 181 -9.06 1.95 0.96
CA GLY A 181 -9.38 3.19 1.65
C GLY A 181 -9.17 3.01 3.16
N HIS A 182 -8.65 4.02 3.83
CA HIS A 182 -8.77 4.10 5.27
C HIS A 182 -10.27 4.15 5.57
N SER A 183 -10.90 2.98 5.66
CA SER A 183 -12.30 2.90 6.04
C SER A 183 -12.39 3.17 7.53
N PHE A 184 -12.66 4.41 7.88
CA PHE A 184 -13.05 4.74 9.23
C PHE A 184 -14.36 4.01 9.55
N ARG A 185 -14.35 3.21 10.58
CA ARG A 185 -15.59 2.60 11.09
C ARG A 185 -16.20 3.56 12.09
N ALA A 186 -17.45 3.94 11.88
CA ALA A 186 -18.12 4.93 12.73
C ALA A 186 -18.03 4.63 14.23
N PRO A 187 -18.20 3.38 14.72
CA PRO A 187 -18.04 3.09 16.16
C PRO A 187 -16.60 3.30 16.65
N ASP A 188 -15.59 2.97 15.85
CA ASP A 188 -14.18 3.10 16.26
C ASP A 188 -13.77 4.59 16.33
N VAL A 189 -14.24 5.39 15.38
CA VAL A 189 -14.07 6.85 15.40
C VAL A 189 -14.78 7.47 16.62
N ALA A 190 -16.01 7.05 16.91
CA ALA A 190 -16.76 7.54 18.04
C ALA A 190 -16.12 7.17 19.39
N ALA A 191 -15.45 6.02 19.47
CA ALA A 191 -14.73 5.58 20.66
C ALA A 191 -13.41 6.34 20.89
N ALA A 192 -12.77 6.87 19.84
CA ALA A 192 -11.51 7.58 19.90
C ALA A 192 -11.48 8.79 18.93
N PRO A 193 -12.35 9.78 19.12
CA PRO A 193 -12.55 10.86 18.14
C PRO A 193 -11.30 11.73 17.96
N GLU A 194 -10.57 12.05 19.02
CA GLU A 194 -9.32 12.81 18.95
C GLU A 194 -8.26 12.11 18.11
N SER A 195 -8.16 10.79 18.23
CA SER A 195 -7.22 10.00 17.45
C SER A 195 -7.55 10.07 15.96
N SER A 196 -8.82 10.13 15.59
CA SER A 196 -9.26 10.26 14.21
C SER A 196 -8.84 11.60 13.58
N ILE A 197 -8.90 12.70 14.34
CA ILE A 197 -8.38 14.00 13.89
C ILE A 197 -6.86 13.94 13.66
N LYS A 198 -6.13 13.32 14.59
CA LYS A 198 -4.66 13.17 14.45
C LYS A 198 -4.28 12.32 13.24
N VAL A 199 -5.11 11.37 12.84
CA VAL A 199 -4.90 10.53 11.66
C VAL A 199 -5.11 11.33 10.37
N LEU A 200 -5.93 12.37 10.33
CA LEU A 200 -6.13 13.18 9.12
C LEU A 200 -4.81 13.70 8.53
N ARG A 201 -3.77 13.91 9.33
CA ARG A 201 -2.44 14.36 8.86
C ARG A 201 -1.87 13.54 7.69
N VAL A 202 -2.19 12.24 7.60
CA VAL A 202 -1.72 11.36 6.52
C VAL A 202 -2.64 11.36 5.31
N LEU A 203 -3.73 12.11 5.37
CA LEU A 203 -4.68 12.32 4.27
C LEU A 203 -4.56 13.75 3.70
N LEU A 204 -3.67 14.59 4.23
CA LEU A 204 -3.50 15.95 3.74
C LEU A 204 -2.91 15.91 2.33
N ASP A 205 -3.57 16.58 1.39
CA ASP A 205 -3.03 16.87 0.06
C ASP A 205 -2.17 18.13 0.14
N PRO A 206 -0.84 18.02 -0.04
CA PRO A 206 0.06 19.15 0.09
C PRO A 206 -0.14 20.21 -1.01
N GLU A 207 -0.66 19.84 -2.19
CA GLU A 207 -0.93 20.79 -3.28
C GLU A 207 -2.13 21.67 -2.91
N LEU A 208 -3.20 21.09 -2.37
CA LEU A 208 -4.36 21.84 -1.89
C LEU A 208 -4.03 22.67 -0.64
N ALA A 209 -3.08 22.22 0.16
CA ALA A 209 -2.68 22.87 1.40
C ALA A 209 -1.53 23.89 1.25
N GLU A 210 -1.00 24.12 0.03
CA GLU A 210 0.20 24.93 -0.21
C GLU A 210 0.13 26.33 0.41
N HIS A 211 -1.05 26.98 0.29
CA HIS A 211 -1.29 28.34 0.75
C HIS A 211 -2.13 28.40 2.02
N VAL A 212 -2.38 27.27 2.67
CA VAL A 212 -3.19 27.20 3.91
C VAL A 212 -2.25 27.29 5.10
N ASP A 213 -2.50 28.31 5.95
CA ASP A 213 -1.95 28.40 7.31
C ASP A 213 -3.11 28.60 8.26
N HIS A 214 -3.68 27.49 8.71
CA HIS A 214 -4.91 27.51 9.52
C HIS A 214 -4.88 26.42 10.58
N GLU A 215 -5.09 26.82 11.83
CA GLU A 215 -5.31 25.91 12.93
C GLU A 215 -6.81 25.85 13.26
N PHE A 216 -7.36 24.66 13.25
CA PHE A 216 -8.69 24.40 13.75
C PHE A 216 -8.66 23.50 14.97
N SER A 217 -9.65 23.61 15.84
CA SER A 217 -9.88 22.69 16.93
C SER A 217 -11.28 22.11 16.87
N VAL A 218 -11.39 20.87 17.31
CA VAL A 218 -12.65 20.14 17.40
C VAL A 218 -12.91 19.78 18.84
N ASP A 219 -14.07 20.20 19.34
CA ASP A 219 -14.57 19.81 20.64
C ASP A 219 -15.65 18.73 20.48
N PHE A 220 -15.38 17.58 21.04
CA PHE A 220 -16.29 16.44 21.04
C PHE A 220 -17.16 16.37 22.31
N GLY A 221 -17.04 17.38 23.19
CA GLY A 221 -17.65 17.38 24.51
C GLY A 221 -16.87 16.60 25.58
N GLY A 222 -17.17 16.81 26.86
CA GLY A 222 -16.63 16.01 27.95
C GLY A 222 -15.12 16.00 28.12
N HIS A 223 -14.41 17.07 27.81
CA HIS A 223 -12.95 17.21 27.83
C HIS A 223 -12.22 16.57 26.62
N HIS A 224 -12.92 16.15 25.61
CA HIS A 224 -12.35 15.62 24.38
C HIS A 224 -12.17 16.70 23.31
N ARG A 225 -11.04 17.40 23.38
CA ARG A 225 -10.68 18.45 22.43
C ARG A 225 -9.33 18.17 21.80
N VAL A 226 -9.21 18.46 20.50
CA VAL A 226 -7.99 18.28 19.74
C VAL A 226 -7.91 19.33 18.64
N GLY A 227 -6.70 19.86 18.40
CA GLY A 227 -6.40 20.75 17.30
C GLY A 227 -5.59 20.09 16.19
N LEU A 228 -5.67 20.70 15.02
CA LEU A 228 -4.83 20.36 13.87
C LEU A 228 -4.44 21.66 13.16
N HIS A 229 -3.15 21.92 13.06
CA HIS A 229 -2.60 23.08 12.37
C HIS A 229 -2.08 22.67 10.99
N ILE A 230 -2.75 23.10 9.93
CA ILE A 230 -2.32 22.96 8.55
C ILE A 230 -1.38 24.11 8.24
N ARG A 231 -0.15 23.81 7.86
CA ARG A 231 0.87 24.80 7.47
C ARG A 231 1.95 24.17 6.63
N ARG A 232 2.44 24.88 5.61
CA ARG A 232 3.58 24.45 4.78
C ARG A 232 3.41 23.03 4.21
N GLY A 233 2.18 22.67 3.82
CA GLY A 233 1.86 21.35 3.27
C GLY A 233 1.87 20.18 4.27
N VAL A 234 1.86 20.46 5.58
CA VAL A 234 1.74 19.45 6.64
C VAL A 234 0.61 19.78 7.61
N ALA A 235 0.02 18.76 8.23
CA ALA A 235 -0.95 18.91 9.30
C ALA A 235 -0.34 18.46 10.64
N VAL A 236 -0.23 19.36 11.58
CA VAL A 236 0.44 19.14 12.87
C VAL A 236 -0.61 19.05 13.98
N PRO A 237 -0.73 17.93 14.69
CA PRO A 237 -1.62 17.85 15.86
C PRO A 237 -1.21 18.84 16.96
N THR A 238 -2.20 19.52 17.53
CA THR A 238 -2.03 20.48 18.64
C THR A 238 -3.06 20.21 19.75
N SER A 239 -2.98 20.96 20.84
CA SER A 239 -4.05 20.98 21.85
C SER A 239 -5.31 21.69 21.36
N GLY A 240 -5.19 22.52 20.31
CA GLY A 240 -6.26 23.39 19.82
C GLY A 240 -6.44 24.68 20.62
N ASP A 241 -5.54 24.96 21.59
CA ASP A 241 -5.58 26.20 22.36
C ASP A 241 -5.22 27.38 21.44
N GLY A 242 -6.14 28.34 21.30
CA GLY A 242 -5.93 29.50 20.47
C GLY A 242 -6.12 29.26 18.95
N ALA A 243 -6.70 28.14 18.55
CA ALA A 243 -7.03 27.85 17.15
C ALA A 243 -7.87 28.98 16.51
N GLN A 244 -7.63 29.27 15.22
CA GLN A 244 -8.37 30.31 14.49
C GLN A 244 -9.84 29.92 14.35
N SER A 245 -10.15 28.65 14.15
CA SER A 245 -11.52 28.16 14.18
C SER A 245 -11.68 27.01 15.18
N GLU A 246 -12.83 27.02 15.85
CA GLU A 246 -13.22 25.97 16.78
C GLU A 246 -14.65 25.57 16.50
N TRP A 247 -14.89 24.28 16.41
CA TRP A 247 -16.22 23.75 16.16
C TRP A 247 -16.49 22.51 16.99
N CYS A 248 -17.76 22.32 17.32
CA CYS A 248 -18.22 21.21 18.13
C CYS A 248 -19.00 20.22 17.28
N ILE A 249 -18.77 18.96 17.53
CA ILE A 249 -19.52 17.85 16.93
C ILE A 249 -19.55 16.67 17.92
N SER A 250 -20.65 15.90 17.94
CA SER A 250 -20.66 14.69 18.75
C SER A 250 -19.71 13.62 18.20
N PRO A 251 -19.09 12.78 19.06
CA PRO A 251 -18.27 11.64 18.58
C PRO A 251 -19.02 10.72 17.61
N HIS A 252 -20.32 10.53 17.86
CA HIS A 252 -21.16 9.73 16.98
C HIS A 252 -21.29 10.34 15.58
N ASP A 253 -21.65 11.62 15.48
CA ASP A 253 -21.84 12.28 14.19
C ASP A 253 -20.53 12.42 13.41
N TRP A 254 -19.43 12.71 14.10
CA TRP A 254 -18.10 12.67 13.49
C TRP A 254 -17.77 11.28 12.91
N GLY A 255 -18.12 10.23 13.65
CA GLY A 255 -17.99 8.86 13.17
C GLY A 255 -18.80 8.60 11.89
N GLN A 256 -20.03 9.15 11.76
CA GLN A 256 -20.82 9.03 10.53
C GLN A 256 -20.17 9.78 9.35
N VAL A 257 -19.61 10.96 9.60
CA VAL A 257 -18.87 11.74 8.60
C VAL A 257 -17.67 10.96 8.08
N LEU A 258 -16.76 10.53 8.95
CA LEU A 258 -15.56 9.80 8.51
C LEU A 258 -15.85 8.41 7.94
N ALA A 259 -16.97 7.79 8.30
CA ALA A 259 -17.41 6.54 7.68
C ALA A 259 -18.09 6.75 6.31
N GLY A 260 -18.14 7.98 5.79
CA GLY A 260 -18.73 8.29 4.49
C GLY A 260 -20.25 8.19 4.42
N LYS A 261 -20.95 8.22 5.56
CA LYS A 261 -22.43 8.16 5.64
C LYS A 261 -23.09 9.52 5.55
N SER A 262 -22.33 10.57 5.79
CA SER A 262 -22.71 11.96 5.54
C SER A 262 -21.45 12.76 5.21
N SER A 263 -21.61 13.88 4.51
CA SER A 263 -20.53 14.85 4.33
C SER A 263 -20.45 15.78 5.53
N VAL A 264 -19.32 16.48 5.66
CA VAL A 264 -19.16 17.52 6.67
C VAL A 264 -20.12 18.68 6.45
N ASP A 265 -20.45 19.00 5.19
CA ASP A 265 -21.41 20.05 4.85
C ASP A 265 -22.85 19.66 5.21
N GLU A 266 -23.25 18.41 4.98
CA GLU A 266 -24.54 17.89 5.44
C GLU A 266 -24.64 17.91 6.98
N ALA A 267 -23.57 17.55 7.68
CA ALA A 267 -23.53 17.60 9.13
C ALA A 267 -23.67 19.04 9.64
N PHE A 268 -23.02 20.01 8.99
CA PHE A 268 -23.16 21.43 9.31
C PHE A 268 -24.59 21.94 9.03
N ALA A 269 -25.13 21.67 7.86
CA ALA A 269 -26.49 22.08 7.48
C ALA A 269 -27.57 21.49 8.41
N ALA A 270 -27.34 20.28 8.92
CA ALA A 270 -28.23 19.63 9.90
C ALA A 270 -28.04 20.12 11.34
N GLY A 271 -27.16 21.10 11.59
CA GLY A 271 -26.87 21.64 12.94
C GLY A 271 -26.10 20.69 13.85
N LYS A 272 -25.50 19.64 13.29
CA LYS A 272 -24.65 18.68 14.05
C LYS A 272 -23.25 19.21 14.28
N ILE A 273 -22.80 20.15 13.46
CA ILE A 273 -21.60 20.94 13.66
C ILE A 273 -22.01 22.34 14.07
N THR A 274 -21.48 22.84 15.18
CA THR A 274 -21.68 24.19 15.66
C THR A 274 -20.34 24.90 15.80
N ILE A 275 -20.27 26.16 15.36
CA ILE A 275 -19.03 26.95 15.40
C ILE A 275 -18.97 27.66 16.73
N ALA A 276 -17.92 27.42 17.52
CA ALA A 276 -17.63 28.09 18.78
C ALA A 276 -16.69 29.30 18.59
N ARG A 277 -15.80 29.25 17.59
CA ARG A 277 -14.88 30.35 17.25
C ARG A 277 -14.60 30.35 15.75
N GLY A 278 -14.34 31.53 15.17
CA GLY A 278 -14.08 31.69 13.73
C GLY A 278 -15.32 31.57 12.89
N ASN A 279 -15.16 31.12 11.66
CA ASN A 279 -16.29 30.90 10.76
C ASN A 279 -16.18 29.55 10.05
N TRP A 280 -17.33 29.04 9.58
CA TRP A 280 -17.40 27.74 8.90
C TRP A 280 -16.62 27.71 7.58
N SER A 281 -16.58 28.83 6.85
CA SER A 281 -15.91 28.87 5.54
C SER A 281 -14.41 28.60 5.66
N GLU A 282 -13.75 29.14 6.68
CA GLU A 282 -12.33 28.90 6.94
C GLU A 282 -12.08 27.45 7.38
N ALA A 283 -12.87 26.95 8.32
CA ALA A 283 -12.78 25.54 8.75
C ALA A 283 -13.04 24.59 7.58
N ARG A 284 -14.01 24.90 6.72
CA ARG A 284 -14.37 24.12 5.54
C ARG A 284 -13.23 24.09 4.51
N THR A 285 -12.57 25.24 4.26
CA THR A 285 -11.40 25.34 3.39
C THR A 285 -10.26 24.45 3.91
N ALA A 286 -10.01 24.48 5.20
CA ALA A 286 -9.00 23.62 5.81
C ALA A 286 -9.35 22.13 5.68
N LEU A 287 -10.60 21.75 5.91
CA LEU A 287 -11.07 20.37 5.78
C LEU A 287 -11.04 19.87 4.33
N ALA A 288 -11.23 20.76 3.35
CA ALA A 288 -11.15 20.41 1.94
C ALA A 288 -9.76 19.98 1.46
N CYS A 289 -8.72 20.27 2.22
CA CYS A 289 -7.35 19.85 1.91
C CYS A 289 -7.07 18.37 2.22
N PHE A 290 -8.01 17.65 2.83
CA PHE A 290 -7.81 16.23 3.14
C PHE A 290 -8.41 15.34 2.07
N ASP A 291 -7.63 14.35 1.64
CA ASP A 291 -8.04 13.32 0.67
C ASP A 291 -9.06 12.33 1.28
N HIS A 292 -10.23 12.88 1.61
CA HIS A 292 -11.35 12.12 2.16
C HIS A 292 -12.68 12.60 1.57
N PRO A 293 -13.48 11.72 0.94
CA PRO A 293 -14.69 12.12 0.19
C PRO A 293 -15.71 12.92 1.01
N SER A 294 -15.82 12.67 2.32
CA SER A 294 -16.77 13.38 3.19
C SER A 294 -16.24 14.72 3.70
N LEU A 295 -14.96 15.04 3.50
CA LEU A 295 -14.31 16.29 3.92
C LEU A 295 -14.04 17.20 2.73
N SER A 296 -13.76 16.64 1.55
CA SER A 296 -13.36 17.38 0.34
C SER A 296 -14.51 17.75 -0.59
N ARG A 297 -15.70 17.20 -0.38
CA ARG A 297 -16.90 17.44 -1.21
C ARG A 297 -17.87 18.39 -0.53
#